data_c65a1cba03f48c9b61e948831022ccb1
#
_entry.id   c65a1cba03f48c9b61e948831022ccb1
#
_cell.length_a   1.000
_cell.length_b   1.000
_cell.length_c   1.000
_cell.angle_alpha   90.00
_cell.angle_beta   90.00
_cell.angle_gamma   90.00
#
_symmetry.space_group_name_H-M   'P 1'
#
loop_
_entity.id
_entity.type
_entity.pdbx_description
1 polymer ?
#
loop_
_entity_poly.entity_id
_entity_poly.type
_entity_poly.pdbx_seq_one_letter_code
_entity_poly.pdbx_strand_id
1 'polypeptide(L)'
;MKKNYEVDERYLKVVPINLHSFVKIVGIECYEKIVEEYGGGGIYIPSQKKHDISKKNRAIYEDYRDKNMNYRDLRKKYKLSETTIRKIVDKCLKEDYKNKK
;
A
#
# COMPACT_ATOMS: atom_id res chain seq x y z
N MET A 1 1.86 -6.11 -16.62
CA MET A 1 3.30 -5.97 -16.72
C MET A 1 3.70 -4.50 -16.56
N LYS A 2 4.62 -4.24 -15.68
CA LYS A 2 5.06 -2.87 -15.42
C LYS A 2 6.07 -2.44 -16.47
N LYS A 3 5.86 -1.27 -17.07
CA LYS A 3 6.83 -0.67 -17.95
C LYS A 3 7.74 0.23 -17.13
N ASN A 4 9.03 0.12 -17.34
CA ASN A 4 9.96 1.08 -16.76
C ASN A 4 10.03 2.31 -17.66
N TYR A 5 10.21 3.46 -17.04
CA TYR A 5 10.43 4.69 -17.79
C TYR A 5 11.86 4.73 -18.30
N GLU A 6 12.03 5.29 -19.48
CA GLU A 6 13.36 5.62 -19.96
C GLU A 6 13.80 6.92 -19.30
N VAL A 7 14.96 6.87 -18.66
CA VAL A 7 15.49 8.03 -17.96
C VAL A 7 16.81 8.43 -18.61
N ASP A 8 16.91 9.71 -19.00
CA ASP A 8 18.11 10.25 -19.60
C ASP A 8 19.31 10.07 -18.65
N GLU A 9 20.43 9.63 -19.18
CA GLU A 9 21.64 9.44 -18.40
C GLU A 9 22.08 10.68 -17.62
N ARG A 10 21.80 11.86 -18.16
CA ARG A 10 22.14 13.11 -17.47
C ARG A 10 21.41 13.22 -16.13
N TYR A 11 20.17 12.78 -16.07
CA TYR A 11 19.41 12.75 -14.82
C TYR A 11 19.92 11.67 -13.89
N LEU A 12 20.25 10.50 -14.44
CA LEU A 12 20.78 9.41 -13.63
C LEU A 12 22.09 9.75 -12.93
N LYS A 13 22.89 10.63 -13.52
CA LYS A 13 24.14 11.06 -12.92
C LYS A 13 23.95 11.82 -11.61
N VAL A 14 22.81 12.48 -11.42
CA VAL A 14 22.53 13.20 -10.16
C VAL A 14 21.71 12.36 -9.18
N VAL A 15 21.34 11.15 -9.56
CA VAL A 15 20.58 10.24 -8.71
C VAL A 15 21.55 9.21 -8.08
N PRO A 16 21.45 8.96 -6.77
CA PRO A 16 22.27 7.92 -6.16
C PRO A 16 22.07 6.59 -6.87
N ILE A 17 23.18 5.87 -7.05
CA ILE A 17 23.16 4.66 -7.88
C ILE A 17 22.15 3.61 -7.37
N ASN A 18 21.98 3.53 -6.07
CA ASN A 18 21.04 2.58 -5.47
C ASN A 18 19.57 2.95 -5.74
N LEU A 19 19.30 4.13 -6.26
CA LEU A 19 17.96 4.58 -6.59
C LEU A 19 17.67 4.57 -8.09
N HIS A 20 18.64 4.16 -8.93
CA HIS A 20 18.43 4.13 -10.37
C HIS A 20 17.25 3.26 -10.78
N SER A 21 17.13 2.06 -10.20
CA SER A 21 15.98 1.19 -10.48
C SER A 21 14.66 1.83 -10.06
N PHE A 22 14.67 2.47 -8.90
CA PHE A 22 13.49 3.17 -8.40
C PHE A 22 13.04 4.29 -9.35
N VAL A 23 13.99 5.09 -9.83
CA VAL A 23 13.69 6.18 -10.76
C VAL A 23 13.12 5.64 -12.05
N LYS A 24 13.62 4.50 -12.54
CA LYS A 24 13.09 3.89 -13.76
C LYS A 24 11.64 3.39 -13.57
N ILE A 25 11.28 3.05 -12.36
CA ILE A 25 9.91 2.61 -12.06
C ILE A 25 8.95 3.80 -12.02
N VAL A 26 9.34 4.89 -11.38
CA VAL A 26 8.43 6.03 -11.14
C VAL A 26 8.59 7.16 -12.15
N GLY A 27 9.71 7.19 -12.86
CA GLY A 27 10.02 8.30 -13.77
C GLY A 27 10.71 9.45 -13.06
N ILE A 28 11.46 10.24 -13.80
CA ILE A 28 12.25 11.32 -13.21
C ILE A 28 11.37 12.42 -12.59
N GLU A 29 10.25 12.75 -13.21
CA GLU A 29 9.36 13.78 -12.68
C GLU A 29 8.79 13.39 -11.32
N CYS A 30 8.34 12.15 -11.18
CA CYS A 30 7.83 11.65 -9.90
C CYS A 30 8.95 11.57 -8.87
N TYR A 31 10.15 11.16 -9.30
CA TYR A 31 11.29 11.11 -8.40
C TYR A 31 11.59 12.50 -7.83
N GLU A 32 11.58 13.51 -8.69
CA GLU A 32 11.86 14.88 -8.23
C GLU A 32 10.82 15.38 -7.25
N LYS A 33 9.56 15.03 -7.46
CA LYS A 33 8.50 15.34 -6.49
C LYS A 33 8.72 14.66 -5.16
N ILE A 34 9.18 13.42 -5.20
CA ILE A 34 9.48 12.67 -3.99
C ILE A 34 10.64 13.31 -3.22
N VAL A 35 11.67 13.74 -3.94
CA VAL A 35 12.79 14.46 -3.33
C VAL A 35 12.30 15.76 -2.69
N GLU A 36 11.43 16.50 -3.37
CA GLU A 36 10.88 17.74 -2.84
C GLU A 36 10.09 17.51 -1.54
N GLU A 37 9.23 16.49 -1.52
CA GLU A 37 8.35 16.24 -0.37
C GLU A 37 9.02 15.49 0.77
N TYR A 38 9.92 14.57 0.47
CA TYR A 38 10.48 13.64 1.45
C TYR A 38 12.00 13.66 1.50
N GLY A 39 12.63 14.57 0.76
CA GLY A 39 14.09 14.64 0.71
C GLY A 39 14.69 14.86 2.09
N GLY A 40 15.77 14.17 2.37
CA GLY A 40 16.44 14.22 3.67
C GLY A 40 15.84 13.29 4.71
N GLY A 41 14.72 12.67 4.42
CA GLY A 41 14.08 11.73 5.34
C GLY A 41 14.03 10.32 4.78
N GLY A 42 13.35 9.45 5.49
CA GLY A 42 13.16 8.09 5.05
C GLY A 42 11.67 7.76 4.95
N ILE A 43 11.34 6.88 4.04
CA ILE A 43 9.99 6.36 3.89
C ILE A 43 10.07 4.84 3.96
N TYR A 44 9.20 4.24 4.80
CA TYR A 44 9.10 2.80 4.82
C TYR A 44 8.17 2.33 3.71
N ILE A 45 8.66 1.44 2.89
CA ILE A 45 7.83 0.81 1.85
C ILE A 45 7.63 -0.65 2.25
N PRO A 46 6.38 -1.07 2.50
CA PRO A 46 6.13 -2.44 2.93
C PRO A 46 6.48 -3.46 1.85
N SER A 47 6.73 -4.69 2.26
CA SER A 47 6.96 -5.78 1.33
C SER A 47 5.69 -6.08 0.54
N GLN A 48 5.83 -6.75 -0.60
CA GLN A 48 4.69 -7.17 -1.40
C GLN A 48 3.71 -7.99 -0.55
N LYS A 49 4.24 -8.89 0.28
CA LYS A 49 3.41 -9.72 1.15
C LYS A 49 2.58 -8.88 2.12
N LYS A 50 3.21 -7.91 2.78
CA LYS A 50 2.49 -7.03 3.71
C LYS A 50 1.44 -6.19 3.00
N HIS A 51 1.78 -5.69 1.82
CA HIS A 51 0.84 -4.91 1.04
C HIS A 51 -0.38 -5.74 0.63
N ASP A 52 -0.15 -6.97 0.19
CA ASP A 52 -1.23 -7.88 -0.21
C ASP A 52 -2.14 -8.23 0.96
N ILE A 53 -1.55 -8.43 2.15
CA ILE A 53 -2.33 -8.67 3.37
C ILE A 53 -3.20 -7.45 3.69
N SER A 54 -2.66 -6.25 3.57
CA SER A 54 -3.42 -5.02 3.81
C SER A 54 -4.60 -4.88 2.84
N LYS A 55 -4.38 -5.20 1.57
CA LYS A 55 -5.45 -5.19 0.57
C LYS A 55 -6.55 -6.19 0.91
N LYS A 56 -6.17 -7.40 1.30
CA LYS A 56 -7.12 -8.43 1.69
C LYS A 56 -7.93 -8.01 2.91
N ASN A 57 -7.26 -7.47 3.91
CA ASN A 57 -7.92 -7.02 5.13
C ASN A 57 -8.92 -5.90 4.84
N ARG A 58 -8.57 -4.98 3.96
CA ARG A 58 -9.47 -3.92 3.55
C ARG A 58 -10.70 -4.48 2.82
N ALA A 59 -10.51 -5.47 1.95
CA ALA A 59 -11.61 -6.12 1.25
C ALA A 59 -12.57 -6.78 2.23
N ILE A 60 -12.06 -7.43 3.26
CA ILE A 60 -12.87 -8.05 4.32
C ILE A 60 -13.71 -7.00 5.02
N TYR A 61 -13.10 -5.88 5.40
CA TYR A 61 -13.79 -4.81 6.08
C TYR A 61 -14.87 -4.19 5.20
N GLU A 62 -14.60 -3.98 3.92
CA GLU A 62 -15.57 -3.40 2.99
C GLU A 62 -16.75 -4.34 2.78
N ASP A 63 -16.51 -5.64 2.71
CA ASP A 63 -17.60 -6.61 2.63
C ASP A 63 -18.49 -6.55 3.87
N TYR A 64 -17.89 -6.39 5.03
CA TYR A 64 -18.61 -6.25 6.29
C TYR A 64 -19.45 -4.95 6.33
N ARG A 65 -18.81 -3.84 6.00
CA ARG A 65 -19.44 -2.52 6.11
C ARG A 65 -20.43 -2.24 4.99
N ASP A 66 -20.02 -2.47 3.75
CA ASP A 66 -20.79 -2.02 2.59
C ASP A 66 -21.76 -3.07 2.06
N LYS A 67 -21.39 -4.34 2.17
CA LYS A 67 -22.24 -5.44 1.70
C LYS A 67 -23.02 -6.13 2.81
N ASN A 68 -22.89 -5.63 4.02
CA ASN A 68 -23.58 -6.18 5.20
C ASN A 68 -23.33 -7.66 5.43
N MET A 69 -22.17 -8.15 5.06
CA MET A 69 -21.82 -9.54 5.33
C MET A 69 -21.54 -9.73 6.81
N ASN A 70 -22.14 -10.76 7.40
CA ASN A 70 -21.87 -11.06 8.81
C ASN A 70 -20.56 -11.85 8.94
N TYR A 71 -20.13 -12.07 10.19
CA TYR A 71 -18.88 -12.80 10.44
C TYR A 71 -18.91 -14.20 9.87
N ARG A 72 -20.05 -14.86 9.90
CA ARG A 72 -20.20 -16.21 9.36
C ARG A 72 -19.92 -16.23 7.84
N ASP A 73 -20.49 -15.28 7.12
CA ASP A 73 -20.28 -15.17 5.67
C ASP A 73 -18.83 -14.86 5.34
N LEU A 74 -18.22 -13.97 6.11
CA LEU A 74 -16.82 -13.59 5.92
C LEU A 74 -15.88 -14.77 6.19
N ARG A 75 -16.18 -15.57 7.20
CA ARG A 75 -15.40 -16.77 7.49
C ARG A 75 -15.41 -17.74 6.32
N LYS A 76 -16.57 -17.93 5.72
CA LYS A 76 -16.72 -18.82 4.57
C LYS A 76 -16.00 -18.30 3.34
N LYS A 77 -16.15 -17.00 3.06
CA LYS A 77 -15.56 -16.39 1.88
C LYS A 77 -14.03 -16.35 1.93
N TYR A 78 -13.49 -15.97 3.07
CA TYR A 78 -12.04 -15.76 3.21
C TYR A 78 -11.33 -16.91 3.92
N LYS A 79 -12.04 -17.89 4.40
CA LYS A 79 -11.48 -19.06 5.08
C LYS A 79 -10.62 -18.70 6.27
N LEU A 80 -11.11 -17.77 7.08
CA LEU A 80 -10.45 -17.30 8.29
C LEU A 80 -11.35 -17.56 9.50
N SER A 81 -10.74 -17.63 10.70
CA SER A 81 -11.52 -17.78 11.93
C SER A 81 -12.28 -16.50 12.27
N GLU A 82 -13.33 -16.64 13.08
CA GLU A 82 -14.09 -15.49 13.53
C GLU A 82 -13.22 -14.49 14.29
N THR A 83 -12.33 -14.98 15.14
CA THR A 83 -11.42 -14.14 15.90
C THR A 83 -10.56 -13.26 14.97
N THR A 84 -10.03 -13.89 13.93
CA THR A 84 -9.21 -13.16 12.95
C THR A 84 -10.05 -12.11 12.21
N ILE A 85 -11.24 -12.47 11.78
CA ILE A 85 -12.16 -11.54 11.09
C ILE A 85 -12.49 -10.35 11.98
N ARG A 86 -12.82 -10.60 13.26
CA ARG A 86 -13.13 -9.52 14.21
C ARG A 86 -11.97 -8.57 14.41
N LYS A 87 -10.76 -9.10 14.52
CA LYS A 87 -9.56 -8.27 14.68
C LYS A 87 -9.33 -7.38 13.46
N ILE A 88 -9.54 -7.93 12.27
CA ILE A 88 -9.38 -7.18 11.02
C ILE A 88 -10.41 -6.06 10.94
N VAL A 89 -11.67 -6.37 11.20
CA VAL A 89 -12.75 -5.38 11.16
C VAL A 89 -12.51 -4.28 12.18
N ASP A 90 -12.15 -4.64 13.41
CA ASP A 90 -11.90 -3.67 14.48
C ASP A 90 -10.76 -2.73 14.13
N LYS A 91 -9.67 -3.30 13.58
CA LYS A 91 -8.53 -2.48 13.17
C LYS A 91 -8.90 -1.51 12.08
N CYS A 92 -9.63 -1.95 11.07
CA CYS A 92 -10.06 -1.08 9.97
C CYS A 92 -11.03 0.00 10.45
N LEU A 93 -11.92 -0.33 11.37
CA LEU A 93 -12.83 0.64 11.96
C LEU A 93 -12.06 1.75 12.67
N LYS A 94 -11.04 1.37 13.46
CA LYS A 94 -10.22 2.35 14.18
C LYS A 94 -9.45 3.24 13.21
N GLU A 95 -8.91 2.67 12.14
CA GLU A 95 -8.18 3.43 11.13
C GLU A 95 -9.10 4.42 10.41
N ASP A 96 -10.30 3.98 10.02
CA ASP A 96 -11.28 4.86 9.39
C ASP A 96 -11.70 6.00 10.30
N TYR A 97 -11.90 5.71 11.58
CA TYR A 97 -12.27 6.72 12.55
C TYR A 97 -11.18 7.80 12.67
N LYS A 98 -9.92 7.39 12.71
CA LYS A 98 -8.78 8.32 12.75
C LYS A 98 -8.69 9.17 11.49
N ASN A 99 -8.98 8.60 10.35
CA ASN A 99 -8.84 9.29 9.06
C ASN A 99 -9.96 10.27 8.77
N LYS A 100 -11.05 10.18 9.52
CA LYS A 100 -12.19 11.10 9.35
C LYS A 100 -12.00 12.46 10.06
N LYS A 101 -10.92 12.64 10.75
CA LYS A 101 -10.67 13.91 11.44
C LYS A 101 -10.09 14.95 10.50
#